data_ba23f8dce8beda54ef9f21f86a7f69fd
#
_entry.id   ba23f8dce8beda54ef9f21f86a7f69fd
#
_cell.length_a   1.000
_cell.length_b   1.000
_cell.length_c   1.000
_cell.angle_alpha   90.00
_cell.angle_beta   90.00
_cell.angle_gamma   90.00
#
_symmetry.space_group_name_H-M   'P 1'
#
loop_
_entity.id
_entity.type
_entity.pdbx_description
1 polymer ?
#
loop_
_entity_poly.entity_id
_entity_poly.type
_entity_poly.pdbx_seq_one_letter_code
_entity_poly.pdbx_strand_id
1 'polypeptide(L)'
;MKKTLAALLSCLFLAAALPQPSLYAAETDAPEDSRITGDVNGDGQLNAADIVLMQQWLLQVPDAVLADGQAGDCNADSRLDGLDLCRMRQLLTAPAPQNPLEQLVGMSYADAVKNGYISRSEYNYQISGNLKSTIETQMERPLDYSIDRFYLVSNETLGLTGDTKYLYNSSTADVYPITEETSMNCATWYWKGKKAALYGIDDDADTQSKFLDAMEFYGVTEIYYSIGANKLLNSVDMVETFVRNAYARNMKVYLLTGEKTWLYEDSYQTAIYRVFDRVAEYNSMVEYDARLAGVSYDVEVWTNSEYNWKNNDAARYQQVKFIETAQQYAESKDLSVSYCLPFWIVRYDYTDDAGETHNVYDSITQIANETILMAYRDSAAAVEKLVAEVQTGASRSVYDYNEKNDCNLEIAVQADENSEGDHVTFYEEEKEHPGYLNTEIAKIKSDLETHRFHTTFAIHQAIPLYEYYLSLES
;
A
#
# COMPACT_ATOMS: atom_id res chain seq x y z
N MET A 1 19.23 3.50 42.89
CA MET A 1 18.84 3.31 41.47
C MET A 1 19.97 3.53 40.47
N LYS A 2 20.86 4.55 40.59
CA LYS A 2 21.96 4.76 39.61
C LYS A 2 23.08 3.69 39.61
N LYS A 3 23.27 2.96 40.69
CA LYS A 3 24.32 1.91 40.80
C LYS A 3 23.87 0.55 40.21
N THR A 4 22.58 0.29 40.13
CA THR A 4 22.02 -0.96 39.58
C THR A 4 21.96 -0.90 38.05
N LEU A 5 21.79 0.30 37.47
CA LEU A 5 21.79 0.48 36.01
C LEU A 5 23.18 0.31 35.36
N ALA A 6 24.23 0.73 36.11
CA ALA A 6 25.61 0.57 35.66
C ALA A 6 26.07 -0.90 35.63
N ALA A 7 25.57 -1.72 36.55
CA ALA A 7 25.87 -3.16 36.59
C ALA A 7 25.19 -3.92 35.44
N LEU A 8 23.97 -3.53 35.04
CA LEU A 8 23.26 -4.10 33.88
C LEU A 8 23.90 -3.74 32.53
N LEU A 9 24.36 -2.50 32.38
CA LEU A 9 25.10 -2.08 31.17
C LEU A 9 26.47 -2.76 31.06
N SER A 10 27.16 -2.99 32.20
CA SER A 10 28.45 -3.68 32.20
C SER A 10 28.33 -5.15 31.81
N CYS A 11 27.23 -5.82 32.13
CA CYS A 11 26.98 -7.19 31.69
C CYS A 11 26.69 -7.31 30.20
N LEU A 12 26.07 -6.27 29.59
CA LEU A 12 25.83 -6.28 28.12
C LEU A 12 27.13 -6.05 27.32
N PHE A 13 28.09 -5.31 27.83
CA PHE A 13 29.38 -5.09 27.15
C PHE A 13 30.39 -6.25 27.31
N LEU A 14 30.25 -7.10 28.34
CA LEU A 14 31.10 -8.27 28.49
C LEU A 14 30.70 -9.45 27.59
N ALA A 15 29.42 -9.51 27.17
CA ALA A 15 28.97 -10.55 26.23
C ALA A 15 29.50 -10.36 24.79
N ALA A 16 29.96 -9.15 24.44
CA ALA A 16 30.54 -8.85 23.12
C ALA A 16 32.01 -9.22 22.95
N ALA A 17 32.66 -9.69 24.01
CA ALA A 17 34.11 -9.99 24.01
C ALA A 17 34.46 -11.49 24.12
N LEU A 18 33.45 -12.36 24.15
CA LEU A 18 33.69 -13.82 24.12
C LEU A 18 33.87 -14.30 22.68
N PRO A 19 34.82 -15.21 22.41
CA PRO A 19 34.99 -15.78 21.09
C PRO A 19 33.68 -16.49 20.67
N GLN A 20 33.13 -16.10 19.55
CA GLN A 20 31.95 -16.70 18.97
C GLN A 20 32.31 -18.17 18.63
N PRO A 21 31.49 -19.17 19.04
CA PRO A 21 31.70 -20.53 18.59
C PRO A 21 31.52 -20.60 17.06
N SER A 22 32.38 -21.37 16.39
CA SER A 22 32.26 -21.51 14.94
C SER A 22 31.01 -22.26 14.54
N LEU A 23 30.38 -21.86 13.44
CA LEU A 23 29.19 -22.48 12.83
C LEU A 23 29.34 -23.99 12.53
N TYR A 24 30.56 -24.56 12.62
CA TYR A 24 30.86 -25.89 12.18
C TYR A 24 31.13 -26.84 13.34
N ALA A 25 30.08 -27.56 13.74
CA ALA A 25 30.22 -28.78 14.49
C ALA A 25 29.15 -29.82 14.09
N ALA A 26 29.11 -30.16 12.86
CA ALA A 26 28.68 -31.37 12.14
C ALA A 26 28.07 -30.97 10.80
N GLU A 27 28.78 -31.23 9.72
CA GLU A 27 28.18 -31.27 8.38
C GLU A 27 27.25 -32.47 8.34
N THR A 28 25.94 -32.20 8.32
CA THR A 28 24.97 -33.19 7.87
C THR A 28 24.79 -32.97 6.37
N ASP A 29 25.04 -34.00 5.57
CA ASP A 29 24.89 -34.05 4.10
C ASP A 29 23.40 -33.96 3.64
N ALA A 30 22.56 -33.21 4.33
CA ALA A 30 21.19 -32.97 3.88
C ALA A 30 21.22 -31.95 2.73
N PRO A 31 20.57 -32.23 1.59
CA PRO A 31 20.47 -31.28 0.50
C PRO A 31 19.80 -29.98 0.98
N GLU A 32 20.32 -28.85 0.53
CA GLU A 32 19.88 -27.49 0.93
C GLU A 32 18.36 -27.26 0.80
N ASP A 33 17.72 -27.95 -0.14
CA ASP A 33 16.29 -27.88 -0.45
C ASP A 33 15.36 -28.59 0.56
N SER A 34 15.90 -29.32 1.55
CA SER A 34 15.11 -30.04 2.55
C SER A 34 15.26 -29.51 3.98
N ARG A 35 16.05 -28.46 4.17
CA ARG A 35 16.34 -27.93 5.50
C ARG A 35 15.17 -27.10 6.03
N ILE A 36 14.69 -27.43 7.22
CA ILE A 36 13.65 -26.66 7.91
C ILE A 36 14.30 -25.56 8.72
N THR A 37 14.00 -24.30 8.39
CA THR A 37 14.53 -23.13 9.12
C THR A 37 14.12 -23.18 10.59
N GLY A 38 15.12 -23.14 11.46
CA GLY A 38 14.93 -23.18 12.92
C GLY A 38 14.96 -24.58 13.54
N ASP A 39 14.98 -25.67 12.75
CA ASP A 39 15.12 -27.05 13.23
C ASP A 39 16.59 -27.34 13.58
N VAL A 40 17.01 -26.85 14.74
CA VAL A 40 18.41 -26.99 15.18
C VAL A 40 18.71 -28.33 15.82
N ASN A 41 17.70 -29.11 16.18
CA ASN A 41 17.85 -30.44 16.74
C ASN A 41 17.82 -31.55 15.67
N GLY A 42 17.42 -31.23 14.43
CA GLY A 42 17.39 -32.13 13.30
C GLY A 42 16.31 -33.20 13.36
N ASP A 43 15.20 -32.94 14.10
CA ASP A 43 14.09 -33.90 14.22
C ASP A 43 13.04 -33.77 13.09
N GLY A 44 13.23 -32.80 12.17
CA GLY A 44 12.37 -32.54 11.02
C GLY A 44 11.19 -31.63 11.34
N GLN A 45 11.21 -30.92 12.47
CA GLN A 45 10.17 -29.96 12.84
C GLN A 45 10.76 -28.79 13.63
N LEU A 46 10.29 -27.57 13.34
CA LEU A 46 10.54 -26.44 14.24
C LEU A 46 9.53 -26.47 15.39
N ASN A 47 10.01 -26.62 16.61
CA ASN A 47 9.18 -26.67 17.81
C ASN A 47 9.87 -26.08 19.06
N ALA A 48 9.25 -26.19 20.24
CA ALA A 48 9.79 -25.60 21.45
C ALA A 48 11.14 -26.23 21.90
N ALA A 49 11.44 -27.46 21.48
CA ALA A 49 12.73 -28.09 21.81
C ALA A 49 13.89 -27.39 21.12
N ASP A 50 13.70 -26.91 19.88
CA ASP A 50 14.70 -26.14 19.13
C ASP A 50 14.99 -24.81 19.81
N ILE A 51 13.95 -24.13 20.25
CA ILE A 51 14.09 -22.86 20.99
C ILE A 51 14.92 -23.07 22.27
N VAL A 52 14.63 -24.13 22.99
CA VAL A 52 15.37 -24.46 24.23
C VAL A 52 16.81 -24.83 23.92
N LEU A 53 17.04 -25.66 22.91
CA LEU A 53 18.38 -26.06 22.50
C LEU A 53 19.21 -24.87 22.02
N MET A 54 18.66 -24.02 21.17
CA MET A 54 19.31 -22.78 20.69
C MET A 54 19.64 -21.85 21.87
N GLN A 55 18.75 -21.68 22.84
CA GLN A 55 19.03 -20.90 24.06
C GLN A 55 20.19 -21.51 24.87
N GLN A 56 20.17 -22.81 25.08
CA GLN A 56 21.22 -23.50 25.83
C GLN A 56 22.59 -23.34 25.13
N TRP A 57 22.59 -23.47 23.81
CA TRP A 57 23.80 -23.32 23.01
C TRP A 57 24.34 -21.87 23.08
N LEU A 58 23.49 -20.85 22.93
CA LEU A 58 23.88 -19.44 23.04
C LEU A 58 24.39 -19.08 24.45
N LEU A 59 23.86 -19.74 25.48
CA LEU A 59 24.31 -19.57 26.86
C LEU A 59 25.52 -20.45 27.21
N GLN A 60 26.07 -21.19 26.23
CA GLN A 60 27.21 -22.09 26.41
C GLN A 60 26.99 -23.11 27.54
N VAL A 61 25.77 -23.64 27.63
CA VAL A 61 25.46 -24.72 28.56
C VAL A 61 26.27 -25.95 28.15
N PRO A 62 26.99 -26.61 29.07
CA PRO A 62 27.74 -27.83 28.75
C PRO A 62 26.84 -28.85 28.08
N ASP A 63 27.37 -29.53 27.05
CA ASP A 63 26.70 -30.56 26.25
C ASP A 63 25.53 -30.08 25.35
N ALA A 64 25.25 -28.79 25.25
CA ALA A 64 24.34 -28.27 24.25
C ALA A 64 25.00 -28.28 22.85
N VAL A 65 24.54 -29.15 21.98
CA VAL A 65 25.05 -29.30 20.60
C VAL A 65 23.90 -29.16 19.63
N LEU A 66 24.06 -28.28 18.63
CA LEU A 66 23.10 -28.17 17.52
C LEU A 66 23.38 -29.28 16.50
N ALA A 67 22.36 -30.02 16.10
CA ALA A 67 22.47 -31.03 15.05
C ALA A 67 22.59 -30.36 13.67
N ASP A 68 21.88 -29.23 13.45
CA ASP A 68 22.02 -28.38 12.26
C ASP A 68 22.13 -26.90 12.69
N GLY A 69 23.38 -26.40 12.73
CA GLY A 69 23.62 -25.00 13.07
C GLY A 69 23.23 -24.04 11.94
N GLN A 70 23.20 -24.50 10.69
CA GLN A 70 22.77 -23.67 9.56
C GLN A 70 21.25 -23.43 9.57
N ALA A 71 20.48 -24.43 10.04
CA ALA A 71 19.03 -24.25 10.26
C ALA A 71 18.73 -23.16 11.31
N GLY A 72 19.67 -22.93 12.23
CA GLY A 72 19.57 -21.92 13.28
C GLY A 72 19.81 -20.48 12.81
N ASP A 73 20.48 -20.26 11.67
CA ASP A 73 20.71 -18.95 11.07
C ASP A 73 19.43 -18.49 10.35
N CYS A 74 18.46 -18.04 11.13
CA CYS A 74 17.12 -17.70 10.63
C CYS A 74 17.03 -16.34 9.95
N ASN A 75 18.08 -15.52 10.03
CA ASN A 75 18.17 -14.21 9.38
C ASN A 75 19.18 -14.18 8.23
N ALA A 76 19.86 -15.30 7.95
CA ALA A 76 20.84 -15.51 6.88
C ALA A 76 22.05 -14.54 6.95
N ASP A 77 22.45 -14.12 8.15
CA ASP A 77 23.63 -13.24 8.34
C ASP A 77 24.93 -14.03 8.60
N SER A 78 24.89 -15.36 8.53
CA SER A 78 25.98 -16.32 8.78
C SER A 78 26.51 -16.27 10.23
N ARG A 79 25.68 -15.87 11.17
CA ARG A 79 25.98 -15.84 12.60
C ARG A 79 24.84 -16.50 13.37
N LEU A 80 25.17 -17.11 14.49
CA LEU A 80 24.15 -17.61 15.42
C LEU A 80 24.14 -16.76 16.66
N ASP A 81 23.08 -15.98 16.86
CA ASP A 81 22.97 -15.09 18.02
C ASP A 81 21.52 -14.94 18.52
N GLY A 82 21.30 -13.95 19.39
CA GLY A 82 19.97 -13.70 19.97
C GLY A 82 18.92 -13.23 18.97
N LEU A 83 19.31 -12.74 17.79
CA LEU A 83 18.36 -12.32 16.75
C LEU A 83 17.75 -13.55 16.07
N ASP A 84 18.55 -14.60 15.84
CA ASP A 84 18.05 -15.88 15.32
C ASP A 84 17.07 -16.52 16.29
N LEU A 85 17.40 -16.55 17.58
CA LEU A 85 16.48 -17.04 18.58
C LEU A 85 15.17 -16.26 18.62
N CYS A 86 15.21 -14.95 18.44
CA CYS A 86 14.00 -14.12 18.29
C CYS A 86 13.21 -14.52 17.04
N ARG A 87 13.90 -14.74 15.93
CA ARG A 87 13.28 -15.14 14.67
C ARG A 87 12.68 -16.54 14.75
N MET A 88 13.38 -17.51 15.35
CA MET A 88 12.85 -18.85 15.63
C MET A 88 11.54 -18.78 16.43
N ARG A 89 11.47 -17.94 17.47
CA ARG A 89 10.25 -17.75 18.25
C ARG A 89 9.11 -17.15 17.42
N GLN A 90 9.41 -16.19 16.56
CA GLN A 90 8.42 -15.65 15.64
C GLN A 90 7.90 -16.71 14.68
N LEU A 91 8.78 -17.53 14.10
CA LEU A 91 8.41 -18.65 13.22
C LEU A 91 7.57 -19.69 13.94
N LEU A 92 7.89 -20.02 15.18
CA LEU A 92 7.14 -21.00 15.99
C LEU A 92 5.74 -20.48 16.39
N THR A 93 5.60 -19.17 16.60
CA THR A 93 4.33 -18.54 16.99
C THR A 93 3.54 -18.05 15.80
N ALA A 94 4.15 -17.97 14.61
CA ALA A 94 3.41 -17.72 13.38
C ALA A 94 2.36 -18.83 13.21
N PRO A 95 1.11 -18.50 12.88
CA PRO A 95 0.17 -19.53 12.46
C PRO A 95 0.85 -20.33 11.34
N ALA A 96 0.78 -21.67 11.42
CA ALA A 96 1.31 -22.52 10.37
C ALA A 96 0.79 -21.98 9.04
N PRO A 97 1.62 -21.80 8.00
CA PRO A 97 1.14 -21.40 6.69
C PRO A 97 0.16 -22.49 6.27
N GLN A 98 -1.12 -22.21 6.45
CA GLN A 98 -2.17 -23.02 5.87
C GLN A 98 -1.90 -22.89 4.38
N ASN A 99 -1.83 -24.02 3.65
CA ASN A 99 -1.67 -23.94 2.21
C ASN A 99 -2.87 -23.15 1.67
N PRO A 100 -2.73 -21.83 1.38
CA PRO A 100 -3.89 -21.00 1.11
C PRO A 100 -4.56 -21.42 -0.19
N LEU A 101 -3.85 -22.16 -1.04
CA LEU A 101 -4.26 -22.54 -2.37
C LEU A 101 -5.36 -23.59 -2.38
N GLU A 102 -5.32 -24.57 -1.46
CA GLU A 102 -6.37 -25.59 -1.34
C GLU A 102 -7.68 -25.02 -0.80
N GLN A 103 -7.59 -23.92 -0.07
CA GLN A 103 -8.75 -23.25 0.52
C GLN A 103 -9.47 -22.34 -0.48
N LEU A 104 -8.82 -21.96 -1.59
CA LEU A 104 -9.40 -21.06 -2.59
C LEU A 104 -10.36 -21.76 -3.55
N VAL A 105 -10.25 -23.08 -3.69
CA VAL A 105 -11.09 -23.83 -4.62
C VAL A 105 -12.57 -23.78 -4.23
N GLY A 106 -13.37 -23.13 -5.08
CA GLY A 106 -14.80 -22.95 -4.83
C GLY A 106 -15.15 -21.80 -3.86
N MET A 107 -14.16 -21.02 -3.44
CA MET A 107 -14.37 -19.83 -2.63
C MET A 107 -14.82 -18.65 -3.53
N SER A 108 -15.62 -17.75 -2.99
CA SER A 108 -15.92 -16.50 -3.70
C SER A 108 -14.70 -15.57 -3.73
N TYR A 109 -14.67 -14.66 -4.70
CA TYR A 109 -13.60 -13.65 -4.76
C TYR A 109 -13.55 -12.81 -3.48
N ALA A 110 -14.73 -12.37 -3.01
CA ALA A 110 -14.86 -11.60 -1.78
C ALA A 110 -14.25 -12.33 -0.57
N ASP A 111 -14.59 -13.61 -0.42
CA ASP A 111 -14.06 -14.40 0.69
C ASP A 111 -12.56 -14.66 0.57
N ALA A 112 -12.07 -14.88 -0.64
CA ALA A 112 -10.65 -15.12 -0.87
C ALA A 112 -9.80 -13.87 -0.55
N VAL A 113 -10.25 -12.69 -0.93
CA VAL A 113 -9.59 -11.41 -0.60
C VAL A 113 -9.72 -11.10 0.89
N LYS A 114 -10.92 -11.26 1.47
CA LYS A 114 -11.19 -11.03 2.89
C LYS A 114 -10.28 -11.89 3.80
N ASN A 115 -9.99 -13.11 3.39
CA ASN A 115 -9.12 -14.02 4.13
C ASN A 115 -7.63 -13.84 3.79
N GLY A 116 -7.27 -12.85 2.97
CA GLY A 116 -5.89 -12.56 2.60
C GLY A 116 -5.22 -13.63 1.74
N TYR A 117 -6.00 -14.47 1.06
CA TYR A 117 -5.48 -15.56 0.24
C TYR A 117 -5.11 -15.16 -1.17
N ILE A 118 -5.72 -14.09 -1.68
CA ILE A 118 -5.46 -13.60 -3.03
C ILE A 118 -4.61 -12.37 -2.98
N SER A 119 -3.59 -12.50 -3.72
CA SER A 119 -2.90 -11.36 -4.23
C SER A 119 -3.54 -10.88 -5.51
N ARG A 120 -3.67 -9.58 -5.64
CA ARG A 120 -4.26 -8.95 -6.81
C ARG A 120 -3.25 -8.64 -7.90
N SER A 121 -2.12 -9.34 -7.93
CA SER A 121 -1.12 -9.08 -8.95
C SER A 121 -1.41 -9.89 -10.21
N GLU A 122 -1.34 -9.19 -11.29
CA GLU A 122 -1.16 -9.57 -12.68
C GLU A 122 -2.14 -10.58 -13.30
N TYR A 123 -2.94 -10.01 -14.14
CA TYR A 123 -3.76 -10.66 -15.13
C TYR A 123 -2.94 -11.06 -16.36
N ASN A 124 -3.02 -12.33 -16.78
CA ASN A 124 -2.36 -12.76 -18.00
C ASN A 124 -3.34 -12.88 -19.17
N TYR A 125 -3.46 -11.82 -19.95
CA TYR A 125 -4.32 -11.73 -21.13
C TYR A 125 -4.01 -12.72 -22.25
N GLN A 126 -2.82 -13.31 -22.24
CA GLN A 126 -2.36 -14.16 -23.35
C GLN A 126 -2.91 -15.59 -23.28
N ILE A 127 -3.55 -15.94 -22.16
CA ILE A 127 -4.15 -17.26 -21.98
C ILE A 127 -5.61 -17.20 -22.44
N SER A 128 -5.83 -17.15 -23.73
CA SER A 128 -7.17 -16.99 -24.29
C SER A 128 -7.64 -18.16 -25.16
N GLY A 129 -8.90 -18.22 -25.41
CA GLY A 129 -9.55 -18.93 -26.52
C GLY A 129 -10.25 -20.23 -26.14
N ASN A 130 -9.65 -21.13 -25.34
CA ASN A 130 -10.27 -22.41 -24.94
C ASN A 130 -10.13 -22.71 -23.44
N LEU A 131 -9.67 -21.71 -22.65
CA LEU A 131 -9.36 -21.88 -21.24
C LEU A 131 -10.55 -22.39 -20.43
N LYS A 132 -11.73 -21.79 -20.63
CA LYS A 132 -12.98 -22.22 -20.01
C LYS A 132 -13.23 -23.72 -20.21
N SER A 133 -13.24 -24.15 -21.46
CA SER A 133 -13.50 -25.57 -21.84
C SER A 133 -12.42 -26.49 -21.27
N THR A 134 -11.17 -26.05 -21.27
CA THR A 134 -10.06 -26.84 -20.73
C THR A 134 -10.20 -27.01 -19.23
N ILE A 135 -10.52 -25.94 -18.48
CA ILE A 135 -10.72 -25.99 -17.03
C ILE A 135 -11.94 -26.86 -16.68
N GLU A 136 -13.07 -26.67 -17.36
CA GLU A 136 -14.28 -27.49 -17.15
C GLU A 136 -14.00 -28.98 -17.39
N THR A 137 -13.21 -29.29 -18.41
CA THR A 137 -12.83 -30.67 -18.73
C THR A 137 -11.96 -31.28 -17.63
N GLN A 138 -10.98 -30.52 -17.13
CA GLN A 138 -10.09 -31.02 -16.06
C GLN A 138 -10.79 -31.10 -14.70
N MET A 139 -11.71 -30.21 -14.43
CA MET A 139 -12.49 -30.23 -13.20
C MET A 139 -13.65 -31.26 -13.24
N GLU A 140 -13.88 -31.89 -14.39
CA GLU A 140 -14.95 -32.87 -14.62
C GLU A 140 -16.35 -32.35 -14.25
N ARG A 141 -16.56 -31.04 -14.31
CA ARG A 141 -17.83 -30.39 -14.00
C ARG A 141 -17.94 -29.04 -14.68
N PRO A 142 -19.15 -28.56 -14.97
CA PRO A 142 -19.35 -27.18 -15.42
C PRO A 142 -19.02 -26.21 -14.31
N LEU A 143 -18.47 -25.06 -14.68
CA LEU A 143 -18.21 -23.96 -13.76
C LEU A 143 -19.48 -23.12 -13.58
N ASP A 144 -19.64 -22.54 -12.40
CA ASP A 144 -20.72 -21.59 -12.16
C ASP A 144 -20.27 -20.19 -12.58
N TYR A 145 -20.89 -19.69 -13.64
CA TYR A 145 -20.58 -18.36 -14.23
C TYR A 145 -21.47 -17.25 -13.70
N SER A 146 -22.42 -17.56 -12.84
CA SER A 146 -23.34 -16.58 -12.28
C SER A 146 -22.77 -15.87 -11.05
N ILE A 147 -21.69 -16.40 -10.50
CA ILE A 147 -21.05 -15.87 -9.29
C ILE A 147 -19.54 -15.83 -9.46
N ASP A 148 -18.90 -14.87 -8.78
CA ASP A 148 -17.45 -14.78 -8.70
C ASP A 148 -16.90 -15.94 -7.85
N ARG A 149 -16.39 -16.95 -8.51
CA ARG A 149 -15.67 -18.05 -7.84
C ARG A 149 -14.33 -18.27 -8.47
N PHE A 150 -13.39 -18.64 -7.63
CA PHE A 150 -12.05 -19.00 -8.04
C PHE A 150 -11.88 -20.50 -8.09
N TYR A 151 -11.18 -20.94 -9.11
CA TYR A 151 -10.77 -22.33 -9.29
C TYR A 151 -9.25 -22.34 -9.43
N LEU A 152 -8.60 -23.21 -8.65
CA LEU A 152 -7.16 -23.40 -8.74
C LEU A 152 -6.83 -24.17 -10.03
N VAL A 153 -5.92 -23.62 -10.84
CA VAL A 153 -5.45 -24.24 -12.08
C VAL A 153 -3.93 -24.29 -12.09
N SER A 154 -3.37 -25.35 -12.67
CA SER A 154 -1.93 -25.52 -12.80
C SER A 154 -1.42 -25.02 -14.14
N ASN A 155 -0.09 -24.87 -14.27
CA ASN A 155 0.56 -24.64 -15.57
C ASN A 155 0.18 -25.70 -16.60
N GLU A 156 0.11 -26.96 -16.21
CA GLU A 156 -0.28 -28.05 -17.10
C GLU A 156 -1.68 -27.82 -17.69
N THR A 157 -2.64 -27.40 -16.84
CA THR A 157 -4.00 -27.03 -17.25
C THR A 157 -4.01 -25.93 -18.31
N LEU A 158 -3.09 -24.98 -18.20
CA LEU A 158 -3.00 -23.83 -19.09
C LEU A 158 -2.09 -24.08 -20.30
N GLY A 159 -1.46 -25.25 -20.38
CA GLY A 159 -0.47 -25.55 -21.41
C GLY A 159 0.84 -24.77 -21.27
N LEU A 160 1.16 -24.32 -20.07
CA LEU A 160 2.35 -23.56 -19.73
C LEU A 160 3.43 -24.47 -19.10
N THR A 161 4.68 -24.02 -19.09
CA THR A 161 5.80 -24.67 -18.42
C THR A 161 6.09 -24.00 -17.07
N GLY A 162 6.53 -24.77 -16.06
CA GLY A 162 6.88 -24.32 -14.72
C GLY A 162 5.86 -24.74 -13.66
N ASP A 163 6.07 -24.29 -12.42
CA ASP A 163 5.29 -24.73 -11.27
C ASP A 163 4.30 -23.67 -10.75
N THR A 164 4.11 -22.57 -11.49
CA THR A 164 3.17 -21.51 -11.10
C THR A 164 1.75 -22.05 -11.05
N LYS A 165 1.02 -21.70 -10.02
CA LYS A 165 -0.40 -21.96 -9.89
C LYS A 165 -1.17 -20.69 -10.20
N TYR A 166 -2.38 -20.84 -10.65
CA TYR A 166 -3.25 -19.74 -11.05
C TYR A 166 -4.62 -19.89 -10.44
N LEU A 167 -5.31 -18.78 -10.28
CA LEU A 167 -6.72 -18.72 -9.96
C LEU A 167 -7.50 -18.30 -11.22
N TYR A 168 -8.48 -19.09 -11.57
CA TYR A 168 -9.42 -18.75 -12.64
C TYR A 168 -10.73 -18.24 -12.03
N ASN A 169 -11.12 -17.02 -12.37
CA ASN A 169 -12.42 -16.48 -12.00
C ASN A 169 -13.47 -16.90 -13.02
N SER A 170 -14.52 -17.60 -12.57
CA SER A 170 -15.54 -18.14 -13.48
C SER A 170 -16.44 -17.07 -14.08
N SER A 171 -16.69 -15.95 -13.41
CA SER A 171 -17.60 -14.91 -13.92
C SER A 171 -16.94 -14.03 -14.99
N THR A 172 -15.66 -13.69 -14.79
CA THR A 172 -14.91 -12.79 -15.67
C THR A 172 -14.07 -13.54 -16.72
N ALA A 173 -13.86 -14.84 -16.53
CA ALA A 173 -12.91 -15.67 -17.28
C ALA A 173 -11.44 -15.22 -17.12
N ASP A 174 -11.12 -14.51 -16.03
CA ASP A 174 -9.79 -14.02 -15.75
C ASP A 174 -8.91 -15.09 -15.10
N VAL A 175 -7.61 -15.03 -15.37
CA VAL A 175 -6.61 -15.93 -14.79
C VAL A 175 -5.57 -15.09 -14.05
N TYR A 176 -5.39 -15.37 -12.77
CA TYR A 176 -4.47 -14.66 -11.90
C TYR A 176 -3.34 -15.59 -11.48
N PRO A 177 -2.07 -15.28 -11.75
CA PRO A 177 -0.96 -16.03 -11.18
C PRO A 177 -0.95 -15.88 -9.67
N ILE A 178 -0.68 -16.95 -8.96
CA ILE A 178 -0.50 -16.92 -7.51
C ILE A 178 0.97 -16.62 -7.25
N THR A 179 1.25 -15.41 -6.84
CA THR A 179 2.58 -14.94 -6.46
C THR A 179 2.58 -14.53 -4.98
N GLU A 180 3.72 -14.49 -4.34
CA GLU A 180 3.85 -14.04 -2.95
C GLU A 180 3.68 -12.52 -2.78
N GLU A 181 3.78 -11.75 -3.88
CA GLU A 181 3.62 -10.28 -3.87
C GLU A 181 2.23 -9.86 -4.31
N THR A 182 1.46 -9.26 -3.39
CA THR A 182 0.06 -9.37 -3.66
C THR A 182 -0.86 -8.30 -3.19
N SER A 183 -0.36 -7.32 -2.55
CA SER A 183 -1.15 -6.17 -2.18
C SER A 183 -1.11 -5.15 -3.30
N MET A 184 -2.27 -4.80 -3.89
CA MET A 184 -2.35 -3.51 -4.51
C MET A 184 -2.27 -2.51 -3.35
N ASN A 185 -1.07 -2.04 -3.03
CA ASN A 185 -0.93 -0.87 -2.21
C ASN A 185 -1.62 0.27 -2.95
N CYS A 186 -2.89 0.48 -2.69
CA CYS A 186 -3.63 1.59 -3.24
C CYS A 186 -4.19 2.45 -2.11
N ALA A 187 -4.26 3.74 -2.35
CA ALA A 187 -4.97 4.66 -1.49
C ALA A 187 -6.39 4.90 -2.01
N THR A 188 -7.23 5.48 -1.18
CA THR A 188 -8.53 5.97 -1.60
C THR A 188 -8.96 7.21 -0.82
N TRP A 189 -9.74 8.08 -1.48
CA TRP A 189 -10.37 9.21 -0.82
C TRP A 189 -11.69 8.80 -0.18
N TYR A 190 -11.83 9.06 1.10
CA TYR A 190 -13.10 8.95 1.80
C TYR A 190 -13.68 10.34 2.06
N TRP A 191 -14.51 10.78 1.12
CA TRP A 191 -15.25 12.04 1.23
C TRP A 191 -16.50 11.86 2.09
N LYS A 192 -16.60 12.62 3.19
CA LYS A 192 -17.81 12.70 4.03
C LYS A 192 -18.90 13.53 3.34
N GLY A 193 -19.39 13.05 2.23
CA GLY A 193 -20.45 13.69 1.46
C GLY A 193 -21.84 13.14 1.78
N LYS A 194 -22.83 13.58 1.00
CA LYS A 194 -24.23 13.12 1.15
C LYS A 194 -24.37 11.60 0.95
N LYS A 195 -23.62 11.01 0.02
CA LYS A 195 -23.62 9.55 -0.21
C LYS A 195 -23.09 8.80 1.01
N ALA A 196 -21.93 9.19 1.56
CA ALA A 196 -21.38 8.57 2.76
C ALA A 196 -22.35 8.64 3.96
N ALA A 197 -23.02 9.77 4.13
CA ALA A 197 -24.03 9.95 5.18
C ALA A 197 -25.26 9.04 5.00
N LEU A 198 -25.64 8.68 3.76
CA LEU A 198 -26.74 7.75 3.51
C LEU A 198 -26.44 6.34 4.02
N TYR A 199 -25.17 5.94 4.03
CA TYR A 199 -24.74 4.63 4.53
C TYR A 199 -24.51 4.62 6.03
N GLY A 200 -24.37 5.76 6.69
CA GLY A 200 -24.11 5.84 8.14
C GLY A 200 -22.74 5.31 8.57
N ILE A 201 -21.75 5.34 7.69
CA ILE A 201 -20.42 4.75 7.94
C ILE A 201 -19.75 5.31 9.20
N ASP A 202 -19.97 6.60 9.50
CA ASP A 202 -19.39 7.24 10.69
C ASP A 202 -20.26 7.11 11.94
N ASP A 203 -21.52 6.69 11.79
CA ASP A 203 -22.53 6.70 12.86
C ASP A 203 -22.80 5.30 13.42
N ASP A 204 -22.45 4.24 12.67
CA ASP A 204 -22.71 2.86 13.03
C ASP A 204 -21.45 1.99 12.90
N ALA A 205 -21.09 1.31 14.00
CA ALA A 205 -19.86 0.51 14.07
C ALA A 205 -19.84 -0.70 13.11
N ASP A 206 -21.00 -1.33 12.91
CA ASP A 206 -21.08 -2.48 12.01
C ASP A 206 -20.96 -2.03 10.55
N THR A 207 -21.61 -0.92 10.19
CA THR A 207 -21.48 -0.31 8.86
C THR A 207 -20.07 0.18 8.60
N GLN A 208 -19.41 0.79 9.59
CA GLN A 208 -18.01 1.20 9.49
C GLN A 208 -17.08 0.00 9.27
N SER A 209 -17.28 -1.09 10.02
CA SER A 209 -16.51 -2.32 9.84
C SER A 209 -16.67 -2.86 8.42
N LYS A 210 -17.91 -2.94 7.94
CA LYS A 210 -18.22 -3.40 6.58
C LYS A 210 -17.61 -2.51 5.50
N PHE A 211 -17.61 -1.20 5.69
CA PHE A 211 -16.92 -0.26 4.80
C PHE A 211 -15.41 -0.53 4.77
N LEU A 212 -14.78 -0.73 5.91
CA LEU A 212 -13.35 -1.05 5.99
C LEU A 212 -13.04 -2.45 5.42
N ASP A 213 -13.94 -3.42 5.59
CA ASP A 213 -13.83 -4.73 4.95
C ASP A 213 -13.87 -4.60 3.41
N ALA A 214 -14.70 -3.70 2.89
CA ALA A 214 -14.70 -3.39 1.46
C ALA A 214 -13.38 -2.75 1.00
N MET A 215 -12.82 -1.84 1.79
CA MET A 215 -11.51 -1.24 1.45
C MET A 215 -10.38 -2.28 1.47
N GLU A 216 -10.39 -3.17 2.45
CA GLU A 216 -9.47 -4.32 2.51
C GLU A 216 -9.64 -5.23 1.29
N PHE A 217 -10.88 -5.51 0.89
CA PHE A 217 -11.20 -6.29 -0.31
C PHE A 217 -10.53 -5.71 -1.57
N TYR A 218 -10.47 -4.39 -1.73
CA TYR A 218 -9.78 -3.73 -2.85
C TYR A 218 -8.28 -3.57 -2.64
N GLY A 219 -7.73 -4.04 -1.52
CA GLY A 219 -6.30 -3.88 -1.20
C GLY A 219 -5.92 -2.43 -0.92
N VAL A 220 -6.85 -1.66 -0.38
CA VAL A 220 -6.58 -0.31 0.12
C VAL A 220 -5.67 -0.42 1.35
N THR A 221 -4.57 0.32 1.32
CA THR A 221 -3.62 0.43 2.44
C THR A 221 -3.55 1.83 3.01
N GLU A 222 -4.10 2.82 2.31
CA GLU A 222 -4.13 4.21 2.76
C GLU A 222 -5.51 4.83 2.50
N ILE A 223 -6.05 5.54 3.49
CA ILE A 223 -7.33 6.24 3.39
C ILE A 223 -7.12 7.73 3.63
N TYR A 224 -7.46 8.55 2.64
CA TYR A 224 -7.49 9.99 2.76
C TYR A 224 -8.87 10.41 3.27
N TYR A 225 -8.94 10.67 4.59
CA TYR A 225 -10.20 10.85 5.30
C TYR A 225 -10.59 12.32 5.43
N SER A 226 -11.67 12.72 4.79
CA SER A 226 -12.18 14.11 4.77
C SER A 226 -13.00 14.45 6.00
N ILE A 227 -12.37 14.52 7.18
CA ILE A 227 -13.06 14.94 8.40
C ILE A 227 -12.97 16.45 8.67
N GLY A 228 -11.96 17.11 8.12
CA GLY A 228 -11.66 18.51 8.34
C GLY A 228 -10.94 18.78 9.68
N ALA A 229 -9.84 19.51 9.64
CA ALA A 229 -8.97 19.77 10.79
C ALA A 229 -9.70 20.36 12.02
N ASN A 230 -10.71 21.20 11.81
CA ASN A 230 -11.47 21.79 12.90
C ASN A 230 -12.40 20.79 13.61
N LYS A 231 -12.86 19.74 12.93
CA LYS A 231 -13.70 18.68 13.50
C LYS A 231 -12.89 17.60 14.19
N LEU A 232 -11.64 17.44 13.83
CA LEU A 232 -10.75 16.38 14.32
C LEU A 232 -10.75 16.31 15.85
N LEU A 233 -10.54 17.43 16.53
CA LEU A 233 -10.49 17.50 17.99
C LEU A 233 -11.88 17.53 18.67
N ASN A 234 -12.93 17.81 17.90
CA ASN A 234 -14.30 17.79 18.43
C ASN A 234 -14.95 16.40 18.35
N SER A 235 -14.31 15.45 17.66
CA SER A 235 -14.81 14.11 17.40
C SER A 235 -13.73 13.06 17.61
N VAL A 236 -12.89 13.24 18.64
CA VAL A 236 -11.71 12.37 18.90
C VAL A 236 -12.12 10.91 18.95
N ASP A 237 -13.10 10.53 19.77
CA ASP A 237 -13.53 9.14 19.95
C ASP A 237 -13.98 8.48 18.64
N MET A 238 -14.67 9.23 17.78
CA MET A 238 -15.12 8.73 16.47
C MET A 238 -13.93 8.50 15.53
N VAL A 239 -13.01 9.46 15.48
CA VAL A 239 -11.83 9.36 14.62
C VAL A 239 -10.91 8.26 15.12
N GLU A 240 -10.69 8.18 16.44
CA GLU A 240 -9.91 7.13 17.09
C GLU A 240 -10.44 5.74 16.73
N THR A 241 -11.76 5.56 16.81
CA THR A 241 -12.41 4.29 16.45
C THR A 241 -12.17 3.95 14.99
N PHE A 242 -12.38 4.89 14.07
CA PHE A 242 -12.17 4.67 12.64
C PHE A 242 -10.71 4.33 12.33
N VAL A 243 -9.76 5.12 12.84
CA VAL A 243 -8.33 4.94 12.57
C VAL A 243 -7.82 3.62 13.14
N ARG A 244 -8.23 3.25 14.36
CA ARG A 244 -7.89 1.98 15.00
C ARG A 244 -8.42 0.78 14.21
N ASN A 245 -9.67 0.85 13.75
CA ASN A 245 -10.27 -0.21 12.94
C ASN A 245 -9.61 -0.34 11.55
N ALA A 246 -9.18 0.78 10.96
CA ALA A 246 -8.40 0.80 9.73
C ALA A 246 -6.99 0.23 9.96
N TYR A 247 -6.32 0.62 11.04
CA TYR A 247 -5.00 0.12 11.42
C TYR A 247 -5.00 -1.40 11.64
N ALA A 248 -6.05 -1.93 12.28
CA ALA A 248 -6.21 -3.39 12.47
C ALA A 248 -6.31 -4.17 11.14
N ARG A 249 -6.59 -3.49 10.02
CA ARG A 249 -6.61 -4.02 8.65
C ARG A 249 -5.39 -3.59 7.82
N ASN A 250 -4.32 -3.15 8.49
CA ASN A 250 -3.08 -2.64 7.87
C ASN A 250 -3.29 -1.41 6.97
N MET A 251 -4.28 -0.57 7.28
CA MET A 251 -4.54 0.68 6.57
C MET A 251 -4.04 1.86 7.38
N LYS A 252 -3.31 2.77 6.75
CA LYS A 252 -2.98 4.09 7.31
C LYS A 252 -4.10 5.08 6.98
N VAL A 253 -4.33 6.02 7.87
CA VAL A 253 -5.30 7.08 7.65
C VAL A 253 -4.61 8.45 7.68
N TYR A 254 -4.88 9.25 6.67
CA TYR A 254 -4.38 10.62 6.53
C TYR A 254 -5.56 11.60 6.63
N LEU A 255 -5.32 12.76 7.21
CA LEU A 255 -6.29 13.84 7.13
C LEU A 255 -6.34 14.38 5.70
N LEU A 256 -7.46 14.20 5.01
CA LEU A 256 -7.71 14.84 3.72
C LEU A 256 -8.24 16.25 3.92
N THR A 257 -7.60 17.23 3.29
CA THR A 257 -8.05 18.61 3.36
C THR A 257 -7.55 19.42 2.16
N GLY A 258 -8.27 20.47 1.82
CA GLY A 258 -7.90 21.39 0.74
C GLY A 258 -9.01 22.38 0.48
N GLU A 259 -8.62 23.60 0.16
CA GLU A 259 -9.52 24.66 -0.29
C GLU A 259 -8.87 25.38 -1.45
N LYS A 260 -9.57 25.56 -2.54
CA LYS A 260 -9.07 26.28 -3.74
C LYS A 260 -8.64 27.72 -3.51
N THR A 261 -8.86 28.25 -2.30
CA THR A 261 -8.44 29.57 -1.86
C THR A 261 -7.11 29.57 -1.10
N TRP A 262 -6.51 28.41 -0.84
CA TRP A 262 -5.27 28.29 -0.08
C TRP A 262 -4.05 28.42 -1.01
N LEU A 263 -3.67 29.65 -1.27
CA LEU A 263 -2.55 29.90 -2.17
C LEU A 263 -1.53 30.88 -1.57
N TYR A 264 -2.01 31.98 -1.00
CA TYR A 264 -1.14 33.06 -0.52
C TYR A 264 -0.85 32.95 0.99
N GLU A 265 0.19 33.64 1.45
CA GLU A 265 0.69 33.62 2.83
C GLU A 265 -0.39 33.95 3.89
N ASP A 266 -1.38 34.75 3.56
CA ASP A 266 -2.51 35.06 4.45
C ASP A 266 -3.38 33.85 4.76
N SER A 267 -3.34 32.80 3.92
CA SER A 267 -4.00 31.54 4.16
C SER A 267 -3.18 30.56 5.03
N TYR A 268 -1.86 30.70 5.12
CA TYR A 268 -0.95 29.72 5.71
C TYR A 268 -1.26 29.39 7.18
N GLN A 269 -1.73 30.38 7.95
CA GLN A 269 -2.15 30.14 9.34
C GLN A 269 -3.27 29.10 9.44
N THR A 270 -4.18 29.09 8.47
CA THR A 270 -5.32 28.18 8.46
C THR A 270 -5.03 26.92 7.65
N ALA A 271 -4.36 27.08 6.53
CA ALA A 271 -4.11 26.05 5.56
C ALA A 271 -2.97 25.10 5.95
N ILE A 272 -1.94 25.61 6.63
CA ILE A 272 -0.74 24.85 6.98
C ILE A 272 -0.63 24.67 8.50
N TYR A 273 -0.33 25.74 9.21
CA TYR A 273 0.04 25.63 10.62
C TYR A 273 -1.05 25.01 11.49
N ARG A 274 -2.30 25.46 11.31
CA ARG A 274 -3.43 24.90 12.06
C ARG A 274 -3.73 23.44 11.68
N VAL A 275 -3.59 23.08 10.41
CA VAL A 275 -3.85 21.72 9.95
C VAL A 275 -2.90 20.75 10.64
N PHE A 276 -1.60 20.97 10.52
CA PHE A 276 -0.60 20.09 11.12
C PHE A 276 -0.61 20.13 12.65
N ASP A 277 -0.82 21.31 13.26
CA ASP A 277 -0.95 21.41 14.72
C ASP A 277 -2.13 20.58 15.24
N ARG A 278 -3.27 20.55 14.53
CA ARG A 278 -4.44 19.75 14.91
C ARG A 278 -4.19 18.26 14.77
N VAL A 279 -3.48 17.83 13.73
CA VAL A 279 -3.10 16.42 13.56
C VAL A 279 -2.12 16.02 14.67
N ALA A 280 -1.10 16.81 14.95
CA ALA A 280 -0.14 16.55 16.02
C ALA A 280 -0.81 16.53 17.41
N GLU A 281 -1.73 17.46 17.68
CA GLU A 281 -2.52 17.51 18.91
C GLU A 281 -3.39 16.25 19.06
N TYR A 282 -4.11 15.86 18.03
CA TYR A 282 -4.88 14.61 18.01
C TYR A 282 -3.99 13.40 18.28
N ASN A 283 -2.88 13.26 17.55
CA ASN A 283 -1.94 12.15 17.70
C ASN A 283 -1.32 12.07 19.11
N SER A 284 -1.28 13.18 19.83
CA SER A 284 -0.83 13.20 21.23
C SER A 284 -1.88 12.71 22.23
N MET A 285 -3.15 12.65 21.84
CA MET A 285 -4.28 12.24 22.68
C MET A 285 -4.61 10.75 22.57
N VAL A 286 -4.13 10.09 21.50
CA VAL A 286 -4.49 8.71 21.18
C VAL A 286 -3.27 7.78 21.16
N GLU A 287 -3.53 6.48 21.28
CA GLU A 287 -2.49 5.45 21.18
C GLU A 287 -1.96 5.34 19.74
N TYR A 288 -0.81 4.67 19.58
CA TYR A 288 -0.11 4.59 18.30
C TYR A 288 -0.98 4.02 17.16
N ASP A 289 -1.78 2.99 17.44
CA ASP A 289 -2.67 2.31 16.50
C ASP A 289 -3.90 3.12 16.06
N ALA A 290 -4.07 4.31 16.65
CA ALA A 290 -5.15 5.24 16.33
C ALA A 290 -4.64 6.59 15.77
N ARG A 291 -3.34 6.72 15.50
CA ARG A 291 -2.75 7.96 14.99
C ARG A 291 -2.97 8.14 13.50
N LEU A 292 -3.24 9.36 13.10
CA LEU A 292 -3.18 9.77 11.70
C LEU A 292 -1.72 9.77 11.24
N ALA A 293 -1.47 9.20 10.05
CA ALA A 293 -0.12 9.13 9.47
C ALA A 293 0.38 10.49 8.98
N GLY A 294 -0.53 11.39 8.61
CA GLY A 294 -0.19 12.69 8.09
C GLY A 294 -1.37 13.44 7.46
N VAL A 295 -1.07 14.22 6.46
CA VAL A 295 -2.04 15.05 5.73
C VAL A 295 -1.94 14.79 4.23
N SER A 296 -3.05 14.62 3.55
CA SER A 296 -3.13 14.66 2.09
C SER A 296 -3.80 15.96 1.67
N TYR A 297 -3.10 16.77 0.90
CA TYR A 297 -3.61 18.05 0.40
C TYR A 297 -4.24 17.90 -0.98
N ASP A 298 -5.51 18.25 -1.06
CA ASP A 298 -6.24 18.41 -2.32
C ASP A 298 -6.60 19.89 -2.53
N VAL A 299 -5.56 20.69 -2.83
CA VAL A 299 -5.64 22.16 -2.94
C VAL A 299 -5.64 22.56 -4.42
N GLU A 300 -6.81 22.55 -5.01
CA GLU A 300 -7.00 22.78 -6.45
C GLU A 300 -7.07 24.27 -6.81
N VAL A 301 -6.01 25.02 -6.56
CA VAL A 301 -5.95 26.48 -6.81
C VAL A 301 -6.22 26.87 -8.27
N TRP A 302 -5.96 25.98 -9.21
CA TRP A 302 -6.23 26.18 -10.65
C TRP A 302 -7.73 26.21 -10.99
N THR A 303 -8.60 25.73 -10.09
CA THR A 303 -10.06 25.80 -10.24
C THR A 303 -10.63 27.14 -9.75
N ASN A 304 -9.83 27.94 -9.05
CA ASN A 304 -10.22 29.28 -8.61
C ASN A 304 -10.01 30.30 -9.74
N SER A 305 -11.10 30.78 -10.32
CA SER A 305 -11.06 31.73 -11.43
C SER A 305 -10.37 33.08 -11.09
N GLU A 306 -10.41 33.48 -9.80
CA GLU A 306 -9.77 34.72 -9.34
C GLU A 306 -8.23 34.69 -9.46
N TYR A 307 -7.66 33.48 -9.27
CA TYR A 307 -6.22 33.32 -9.38
C TYR A 307 -5.73 33.26 -10.83
N ASN A 308 -6.60 32.88 -11.75
CA ASN A 308 -6.26 32.71 -13.18
C ASN A 308 -4.96 31.89 -13.35
N TRP A 309 -4.77 30.88 -12.55
CA TRP A 309 -3.52 30.15 -12.32
C TRP A 309 -2.80 29.79 -13.63
N LYS A 310 -3.54 29.28 -14.63
CA LYS A 310 -2.96 28.86 -15.92
C LYS A 310 -2.27 29.99 -16.67
N ASN A 311 -2.70 31.25 -16.48
CA ASN A 311 -2.14 32.43 -17.14
C ASN A 311 -1.46 33.40 -16.14
N ASN A 312 -1.26 32.99 -14.91
CA ASN A 312 -0.70 33.81 -13.84
C ASN A 312 0.58 33.17 -13.26
N ASP A 313 1.71 33.68 -13.71
CA ASP A 313 3.04 33.26 -13.32
C ASP A 313 3.24 33.34 -11.78
N ALA A 314 2.85 34.49 -11.21
CA ALA A 314 2.96 34.68 -9.75
C ALA A 314 2.10 33.69 -8.95
N ALA A 315 0.92 33.29 -9.42
CA ALA A 315 0.09 32.29 -8.74
C ALA A 315 0.77 30.93 -8.77
N ARG A 316 1.43 30.54 -9.84
CA ARG A 316 2.21 29.31 -9.93
C ARG A 316 3.38 29.30 -8.95
N TYR A 317 4.11 30.40 -8.86
CA TYR A 317 5.17 30.57 -7.89
C TYR A 317 4.65 30.46 -6.43
N GLN A 318 3.52 31.12 -6.14
CA GLN A 318 2.90 30.99 -4.80
C GLN A 318 2.48 29.57 -4.46
N GLN A 319 2.03 28.77 -5.42
CA GLN A 319 1.72 27.36 -5.18
C GLN A 319 2.97 26.56 -4.79
N VAL A 320 4.11 26.79 -5.45
CA VAL A 320 5.38 26.15 -5.08
C VAL A 320 5.79 26.56 -3.66
N LYS A 321 5.69 27.85 -3.31
CA LYS A 321 5.98 28.33 -1.94
C LYS A 321 5.04 27.77 -0.88
N PHE A 322 3.76 27.59 -1.21
CA PHE A 322 2.79 26.94 -0.33
C PHE A 322 3.22 25.49 -0.03
N ILE A 323 3.57 24.71 -1.05
CA ILE A 323 4.01 23.33 -0.92
C ILE A 323 5.32 23.26 -0.11
N GLU A 324 6.29 24.14 -0.40
CA GLU A 324 7.55 24.22 0.35
C GLU A 324 7.30 24.48 1.84
N THR A 325 6.45 25.45 2.16
CA THR A 325 6.12 25.79 3.56
C THR A 325 5.39 24.64 4.25
N ALA A 326 4.46 24.00 3.56
CA ALA A 326 3.69 22.86 4.10
C ALA A 326 4.59 21.64 4.36
N GLN A 327 5.49 21.33 3.42
CA GLN A 327 6.44 20.23 3.55
C GLN A 327 7.37 20.44 4.76
N GLN A 328 8.02 21.61 4.86
CA GLN A 328 8.90 21.95 5.97
C GLN A 328 8.17 21.90 7.32
N TYR A 329 6.92 22.34 7.35
CA TYR A 329 6.15 22.33 8.60
C TYR A 329 5.70 20.92 8.98
N ALA A 330 5.32 20.09 8.03
CA ALA A 330 5.01 18.67 8.24
C ALA A 330 6.21 17.92 8.84
N GLU A 331 7.40 18.11 8.27
CA GLU A 331 8.65 17.53 8.76
C GLU A 331 8.97 17.97 10.19
N SER A 332 8.72 19.24 10.52
CA SER A 332 8.90 19.75 11.89
C SER A 332 7.98 19.09 12.92
N LYS A 333 6.90 18.43 12.48
CA LYS A 333 5.91 17.72 13.29
C LYS A 333 6.03 16.19 13.21
N ASP A 334 7.00 15.67 12.47
CA ASP A 334 7.15 14.24 12.19
C ASP A 334 5.88 13.64 11.55
N LEU A 335 5.31 14.36 10.57
CA LEU A 335 4.10 13.98 9.86
C LEU A 335 4.38 13.86 8.36
N SER A 336 3.82 12.84 7.72
CA SER A 336 3.86 12.71 6.27
C SER A 336 2.90 13.70 5.60
N VAL A 337 3.23 14.12 4.38
CA VAL A 337 2.35 14.96 3.56
C VAL A 337 2.43 14.59 2.09
N SER A 338 1.27 14.54 1.44
CA SER A 338 1.15 14.34 -0.01
C SER A 338 0.32 15.45 -0.65
N TYR A 339 0.51 15.65 -1.96
CA TYR A 339 -0.10 16.77 -2.70
C TYR A 339 -0.79 16.27 -3.97
N CYS A 340 -2.11 16.46 -4.06
CA CYS A 340 -2.89 16.18 -5.26
C CYS A 340 -2.61 17.22 -6.34
N LEU A 341 -2.22 16.76 -7.54
CA LEU A 341 -1.82 17.61 -8.64
C LEU A 341 -2.45 17.12 -9.95
N PRO A 342 -2.83 18.02 -10.87
CA PRO A 342 -3.36 17.62 -12.16
C PRO A 342 -2.23 17.18 -13.09
N PHE A 343 -2.48 16.16 -13.92
CA PHE A 343 -1.48 15.60 -14.85
C PHE A 343 -0.85 16.63 -15.81
N TRP A 344 -1.57 17.69 -16.14
CA TRP A 344 -1.11 18.72 -17.06
C TRP A 344 -0.21 19.80 -16.42
N ILE A 345 0.07 19.74 -15.10
CA ILE A 345 0.87 20.73 -14.35
C ILE A 345 2.30 20.84 -14.90
N VAL A 346 2.84 19.75 -15.45
CA VAL A 346 4.18 19.68 -16.07
C VAL A 346 4.36 20.65 -17.26
N ARG A 347 3.27 21.20 -17.79
CA ARG A 347 3.28 22.13 -18.94
C ARG A 347 3.59 23.57 -18.56
N TYR A 348 3.65 23.88 -17.27
CA TYR A 348 3.68 25.26 -16.79
C TYR A 348 4.99 25.58 -16.10
N ASP A 349 5.49 26.78 -16.41
CA ASP A 349 6.66 27.37 -15.78
C ASP A 349 6.25 28.55 -14.91
N TYR A 350 7.14 28.97 -14.02
CA TYR A 350 7.03 30.19 -13.24
C TYR A 350 8.40 30.90 -13.18
N THR A 351 8.40 32.20 -12.85
CA THR A 351 9.59 32.97 -12.61
C THR A 351 9.68 33.27 -11.11
N ASP A 352 10.83 33.02 -10.52
CA ASP A 352 11.09 33.29 -9.13
C ASP A 352 11.48 34.76 -8.84
N ASP A 353 11.73 35.08 -7.58
CA ASP A 353 12.12 36.44 -7.15
C ASP A 353 13.52 36.88 -7.69
N ALA A 354 14.34 35.93 -8.13
CA ALA A 354 15.63 36.20 -8.78
C ALA A 354 15.50 36.43 -10.28
N GLY A 355 14.32 36.23 -10.85
CA GLY A 355 14.04 36.31 -12.27
C GLY A 355 14.42 35.06 -13.07
N GLU A 356 14.64 33.95 -12.41
CA GLU A 356 14.93 32.65 -13.03
C GLU A 356 13.64 31.89 -13.33
N THR A 357 13.61 31.20 -14.48
CA THR A 357 12.42 30.41 -14.89
C THR A 357 12.58 28.97 -14.55
N HIS A 358 11.57 28.40 -13.88
CA HIS A 358 11.52 27.03 -13.40
C HIS A 358 10.25 26.34 -13.86
N ASN A 359 10.30 25.02 -14.08
CA ASN A 359 9.08 24.26 -14.28
C ASN A 359 8.38 24.01 -12.93
N VAL A 360 7.05 24.22 -12.89
CA VAL A 360 6.26 24.10 -11.66
C VAL A 360 6.38 22.71 -11.06
N TYR A 361 6.22 21.65 -11.88
CA TYR A 361 6.22 20.27 -11.37
C TYR A 361 7.63 19.83 -10.96
N ASP A 362 8.67 20.22 -11.71
CA ASP A 362 10.07 19.99 -11.33
C ASP A 362 10.37 20.57 -9.94
N SER A 363 9.93 21.82 -9.69
CA SER A 363 10.15 22.45 -8.39
C SER A 363 9.36 21.75 -7.26
N ILE A 364 8.13 21.33 -7.54
CA ILE A 364 7.33 20.59 -6.55
C ILE A 364 7.99 19.27 -6.21
N THR A 365 8.44 18.48 -7.18
CA THR A 365 9.07 17.18 -6.94
C THR A 365 10.45 17.29 -6.26
N GLN A 366 11.12 18.44 -6.31
CA GLN A 366 12.33 18.71 -5.52
C GLN A 366 12.03 18.97 -4.04
N ILE A 367 10.81 19.37 -3.71
CA ILE A 367 10.38 19.75 -2.36
C ILE A 367 9.59 18.62 -1.70
N ALA A 368 8.61 18.07 -2.40
CA ALA A 368 7.68 17.06 -1.89
C ALA A 368 8.33 15.69 -1.87
N ASN A 369 8.06 14.91 -0.81
CA ASN A 369 8.43 13.51 -0.75
C ASN A 369 7.48 12.65 -1.60
N GLU A 370 6.24 13.12 -1.81
CA GLU A 370 5.20 12.40 -2.53
C GLU A 370 4.23 13.34 -3.24
N THR A 371 3.90 13.00 -4.48
CA THR A 371 2.87 13.66 -5.28
C THR A 371 1.81 12.66 -5.70
N ILE A 372 0.54 13.09 -5.64
CA ILE A 372 -0.62 12.33 -6.12
C ILE A 372 -1.07 12.96 -7.44
N LEU A 373 -0.88 12.25 -8.53
CA LEU A 373 -1.21 12.76 -9.85
C LEU A 373 -2.61 12.33 -10.27
N MET A 374 -3.52 13.27 -10.44
CA MET A 374 -4.88 13.03 -10.94
C MET A 374 -4.84 12.71 -12.44
N ALA A 375 -4.59 11.44 -12.76
CA ALA A 375 -4.48 10.91 -14.12
C ALA A 375 -5.79 10.22 -14.54
N TYR A 376 -6.90 10.92 -14.36
CA TYR A 376 -8.23 10.39 -14.56
C TYR A 376 -8.48 9.97 -16.01
N ARG A 377 -8.36 8.67 -16.28
CA ARG A 377 -8.63 7.97 -17.53
C ARG A 377 -9.08 6.55 -17.20
N ASP A 378 -9.79 5.95 -18.13
CA ASP A 378 -10.46 4.67 -18.04
C ASP A 378 -9.64 3.47 -18.58
N SER A 379 -8.38 3.67 -18.92
CA SER A 379 -7.51 2.60 -19.42
C SER A 379 -6.03 2.85 -19.12
N ALA A 380 -5.26 1.78 -18.96
CA ALA A 380 -3.83 1.82 -18.72
C ALA A 380 -3.09 2.67 -19.76
N ALA A 381 -3.30 2.40 -21.03
CA ALA A 381 -2.64 3.13 -22.11
C ALA A 381 -2.96 4.63 -22.10
N ALA A 382 -4.16 5.02 -21.68
CA ALA A 382 -4.53 6.43 -21.56
C ALA A 382 -3.90 7.09 -20.34
N VAL A 383 -3.82 6.37 -19.20
CA VAL A 383 -3.12 6.84 -17.98
C VAL A 383 -1.63 7.01 -18.25
N GLU A 384 -0.96 6.00 -18.83
CA GLU A 384 0.46 6.04 -19.16
C GLU A 384 0.80 7.20 -20.09
N LYS A 385 -0.07 7.48 -21.05
CA LYS A 385 0.08 8.64 -21.93
C LYS A 385 0.11 9.95 -21.15
N LEU A 386 -0.58 10.05 -20.02
CA LEU A 386 -0.57 11.26 -19.20
C LEU A 386 0.70 11.39 -18.35
N VAL A 387 1.30 10.27 -17.93
CA VAL A 387 2.41 10.27 -16.97
C VAL A 387 3.77 9.98 -17.60
N ALA A 388 3.83 9.11 -18.61
CA ALA A 388 5.09 8.70 -19.26
C ALA A 388 5.44 9.56 -20.48
N GLU A 389 4.45 10.10 -21.20
CA GLU A 389 4.70 10.93 -22.39
C GLU A 389 4.96 12.40 -22.02
N VAL A 390 5.84 13.04 -22.77
CA VAL A 390 6.07 14.48 -22.65
C VAL A 390 4.84 15.24 -23.10
N GLN A 391 4.23 15.98 -22.19
CA GLN A 391 3.05 16.79 -22.46
C GLN A 391 3.38 17.98 -23.34
N THR A 392 2.44 18.43 -24.21
CA THR A 392 2.62 19.62 -25.04
C THR A 392 3.03 20.84 -24.21
N GLY A 393 4.18 21.41 -24.49
CA GLY A 393 4.76 22.56 -23.77
C GLY A 393 5.62 22.17 -22.56
N ALA A 394 5.69 20.90 -22.17
CA ALA A 394 6.60 20.43 -21.13
C ALA A 394 7.96 20.02 -21.72
N SER A 395 9.03 20.14 -20.94
CA SER A 395 10.37 19.66 -21.31
C SER A 395 10.62 18.21 -20.91
N ARG A 396 9.82 17.68 -19.98
CA ARG A 396 9.89 16.32 -19.42
C ARG A 396 8.51 15.79 -19.13
N SER A 397 8.41 14.47 -18.99
CA SER A 397 7.21 13.80 -18.48
C SER A 397 7.10 13.91 -16.95
N VAL A 398 5.97 13.51 -16.38
CA VAL A 398 5.79 13.35 -14.94
C VAL A 398 6.87 12.40 -14.40
N TYR A 399 7.06 11.24 -15.03
CA TYR A 399 8.06 10.25 -14.64
C TYR A 399 9.48 10.78 -14.60
N ASP A 400 9.89 11.53 -15.64
CA ASP A 400 11.22 12.11 -15.70
C ASP A 400 11.51 13.03 -14.51
N TYR A 401 10.52 13.78 -14.05
CA TYR A 401 10.68 14.68 -12.90
C TYR A 401 10.70 13.92 -11.57
N ASN A 402 9.80 12.93 -11.37
CA ASN A 402 9.80 12.11 -10.17
C ASN A 402 11.10 11.31 -10.04
N GLU A 403 11.56 10.67 -11.13
CA GLU A 403 12.82 9.93 -11.14
C GLU A 403 14.04 10.82 -10.89
N LYS A 404 14.07 12.01 -11.52
CA LYS A 404 15.15 12.99 -11.34
C LYS A 404 15.31 13.44 -9.90
N ASN A 405 14.19 13.63 -9.20
CA ASN A 405 14.14 14.26 -7.90
C ASN A 405 13.89 13.28 -6.75
N ASP A 406 13.81 11.97 -7.04
CA ASP A 406 13.53 10.90 -6.07
C ASP A 406 12.25 11.14 -5.25
N CYS A 407 11.23 11.65 -5.93
CA CYS A 407 9.92 11.96 -5.34
C CYS A 407 8.95 10.81 -5.65
N ASN A 408 8.30 10.26 -4.64
CA ASN A 408 7.28 9.22 -4.82
C ASN A 408 6.12 9.74 -5.67
N LEU A 409 5.63 8.87 -6.53
CA LEU A 409 4.47 9.15 -7.39
C LEU A 409 3.32 8.22 -7.04
N GLU A 410 2.18 8.80 -6.70
CA GLU A 410 0.92 8.10 -6.62
C GLU A 410 0.06 8.47 -7.83
N ILE A 411 -0.38 7.47 -8.58
CA ILE A 411 -1.22 7.67 -9.76
C ILE A 411 -2.67 7.49 -9.36
N ALA A 412 -3.45 8.57 -9.46
CA ALA A 412 -4.87 8.56 -9.14
C ALA A 412 -5.73 8.28 -10.36
N VAL A 413 -6.61 7.30 -10.25
CA VAL A 413 -7.66 6.99 -11.22
C VAL A 413 -9.04 7.20 -10.60
N GLN A 414 -10.05 7.45 -11.42
CA GLN A 414 -11.39 7.74 -10.93
C GLN A 414 -12.31 6.54 -11.09
N ALA A 415 -13.08 6.24 -10.05
CA ALA A 415 -14.12 5.22 -10.01
C ALA A 415 -15.47 5.79 -9.55
N ASP A 416 -15.72 7.08 -9.75
CA ASP A 416 -16.97 7.77 -9.44
C ASP A 416 -17.59 8.33 -10.74
N GLU A 417 -18.90 8.51 -10.73
CA GLU A 417 -19.61 9.16 -11.84
C GLU A 417 -19.03 10.54 -12.11
N ASN A 418 -18.63 10.79 -13.36
CA ASN A 418 -17.97 12.04 -13.73
C ASN A 418 -18.75 12.77 -14.83
N SER A 419 -18.97 14.07 -14.61
CA SER A 419 -19.62 14.93 -15.59
C SER A 419 -18.74 15.27 -16.81
N GLU A 420 -17.43 14.97 -16.76
CA GLU A 420 -16.49 15.20 -17.86
C GLU A 420 -16.56 14.11 -18.95
N GLY A 421 -17.28 13.01 -18.68
CA GLY A 421 -17.55 11.93 -19.61
C GLY A 421 -16.87 10.61 -19.24
N ASP A 422 -17.32 9.54 -19.85
CA ASP A 422 -16.98 8.16 -19.53
C ASP A 422 -15.47 7.86 -19.65
N HIS A 423 -14.77 8.55 -20.55
CA HIS A 423 -13.33 8.35 -20.79
C HIS A 423 -12.39 8.81 -19.66
N VAL A 424 -12.91 9.39 -18.60
CA VAL A 424 -12.12 9.85 -17.44
C VAL A 424 -12.35 9.01 -16.19
N THR A 425 -13.30 8.08 -16.21
CA THR A 425 -13.67 7.29 -15.05
C THR A 425 -13.84 5.82 -15.41
N PHE A 426 -13.64 4.96 -14.41
CA PHE A 426 -14.01 3.54 -14.50
C PHE A 426 -15.48 3.28 -14.13
N TYR A 427 -16.26 4.32 -13.87
CA TYR A 427 -17.69 4.25 -13.60
C TYR A 427 -18.47 4.22 -14.92
N GLU A 428 -18.62 3.03 -15.48
CA GLU A 428 -19.42 2.74 -16.69
C GLU A 428 -20.04 1.35 -16.57
N GLU A 429 -21.28 1.16 -17.03
CA GLU A 429 -22.02 -0.10 -16.90
C GLU A 429 -21.25 -1.35 -17.38
N GLU A 430 -20.40 -1.21 -18.39
CA GLU A 430 -19.58 -2.32 -18.92
C GLU A 430 -18.21 -2.45 -18.21
N LYS A 431 -17.73 -1.40 -17.53
CA LYS A 431 -16.40 -1.32 -16.93
C LYS A 431 -16.41 -1.16 -15.40
N GLU A 432 -17.59 -1.05 -14.80
CA GLU A 432 -17.78 -0.95 -13.36
C GLU A 432 -17.25 -2.16 -12.58
N HIS A 433 -16.86 -3.18 -13.32
CA HIS A 433 -16.34 -4.40 -12.75
C HIS A 433 -14.95 -4.15 -12.12
N PRO A 434 -14.75 -4.43 -10.81
CA PRO A 434 -13.44 -4.21 -10.16
C PRO A 434 -12.33 -5.00 -10.84
N GLY A 435 -12.63 -6.13 -11.45
CA GLY A 435 -11.67 -6.87 -12.23
C GLY A 435 -11.08 -6.05 -13.37
N TYR A 436 -11.87 -5.22 -14.06
CA TYR A 436 -11.37 -4.33 -15.09
C TYR A 436 -10.43 -3.26 -14.52
N LEU A 437 -10.85 -2.53 -13.47
CA LEU A 437 -10.02 -1.54 -12.79
C LEU A 437 -8.69 -2.16 -12.31
N ASN A 438 -8.76 -3.31 -11.63
CA ASN A 438 -7.58 -4.02 -11.15
C ASN A 438 -6.66 -4.45 -12.30
N THR A 439 -7.23 -4.92 -13.40
CA THR A 439 -6.49 -5.30 -14.60
C THR A 439 -5.75 -4.11 -15.22
N GLU A 440 -6.41 -2.97 -15.33
CA GLU A 440 -5.79 -1.77 -15.89
C GLU A 440 -4.69 -1.23 -14.97
N ILE A 441 -4.89 -1.24 -13.65
CA ILE A 441 -3.85 -0.87 -12.68
C ILE A 441 -2.65 -1.84 -12.76
N ALA A 442 -2.89 -3.14 -12.87
CA ALA A 442 -1.82 -4.14 -13.02
C ALA A 442 -0.98 -3.91 -14.29
N LYS A 443 -1.59 -3.53 -15.41
CA LYS A 443 -0.88 -3.17 -16.63
C LYS A 443 0.03 -1.95 -16.40
N ILE A 444 -0.50 -0.88 -15.80
CA ILE A 444 0.29 0.30 -15.50
C ILE A 444 1.47 -0.07 -14.61
N LYS A 445 1.26 -0.89 -13.56
CA LYS A 445 2.35 -1.35 -12.68
C LYS A 445 3.44 -2.09 -13.43
N SER A 446 3.08 -3.02 -14.31
CA SER A 446 4.05 -3.79 -15.09
C SER A 446 4.94 -2.90 -15.96
N ASP A 447 4.35 -1.86 -16.55
CA ASP A 447 5.10 -0.92 -17.40
C ASP A 447 6.00 0.01 -16.57
N LEU A 448 5.68 0.19 -15.27
CA LEU A 448 6.42 1.02 -14.32
C LEU A 448 7.56 0.34 -13.57
N GLU A 449 7.61 -0.97 -13.54
CA GLU A 449 8.65 -1.74 -12.83
C GLU A 449 10.09 -1.40 -13.23
N THR A 450 10.27 -0.71 -14.35
CA THR A 450 11.57 -0.24 -14.82
C THR A 450 12.02 1.07 -14.18
N HIS A 451 11.15 1.78 -13.49
CA HIS A 451 11.45 3.06 -12.86
C HIS A 451 11.99 2.91 -11.43
N ARG A 452 12.85 3.85 -11.00
CA ARG A 452 13.59 3.76 -9.74
C ARG A 452 12.82 4.29 -8.53
N PHE A 453 11.82 5.14 -8.74
CA PHE A 453 11.01 5.72 -7.68
C PHE A 453 9.83 4.82 -7.35
N HIS A 454 9.36 4.92 -6.10
CA HIS A 454 8.20 4.18 -5.68
C HIS A 454 6.93 4.74 -6.34
N THR A 455 6.15 3.87 -6.97
CA THR A 455 4.87 4.22 -7.56
C THR A 455 3.77 3.45 -6.89
N THR A 456 2.77 4.19 -6.38
CA THR A 456 1.54 3.63 -5.82
C THR A 456 0.33 4.10 -6.64
N PHE A 457 -0.85 3.65 -6.24
CA PHE A 457 -2.11 4.03 -6.90
C PHE A 457 -3.10 4.55 -5.88
N ALA A 458 -3.92 5.51 -6.33
CA ALA A 458 -5.08 5.96 -5.58
C ALA A 458 -6.34 5.81 -6.42
N ILE A 459 -7.43 5.47 -5.76
CA ILE A 459 -8.75 5.34 -6.38
C ILE A 459 -9.67 6.42 -5.83
N HIS A 460 -10.09 7.33 -6.67
CA HIS A 460 -11.08 8.34 -6.35
C HIS A 460 -12.45 7.82 -6.79
N GLN A 461 -13.33 7.37 -5.86
CA GLN A 461 -13.25 7.43 -4.41
C GLN A 461 -13.78 6.14 -3.76
N ALA A 462 -13.76 6.09 -2.42
CA ALA A 462 -14.14 4.92 -1.63
C ALA A 462 -15.63 4.51 -1.73
N ILE A 463 -16.56 5.46 -1.90
CA ILE A 463 -17.99 5.15 -1.89
C ILE A 463 -18.42 4.28 -3.07
N PRO A 464 -18.05 4.55 -4.33
CA PRO A 464 -18.32 3.63 -5.43
C PRO A 464 -17.75 2.22 -5.22
N LEU A 465 -16.55 2.12 -4.64
CA LEU A 465 -15.97 0.83 -4.28
C LEU A 465 -16.82 0.09 -3.24
N TYR A 466 -17.32 0.81 -2.24
CA TYR A 466 -18.20 0.25 -1.23
C TYR A 466 -19.57 -0.17 -1.81
N GLU A 467 -20.16 0.65 -2.66
CA GLU A 467 -21.43 0.35 -3.36
C GLU A 467 -21.31 -0.94 -4.19
N TYR A 468 -20.19 -1.08 -4.91
CA TYR A 468 -19.92 -2.31 -5.65
C TYR A 468 -19.72 -3.51 -4.74
N TYR A 469 -18.95 -3.37 -3.66
CA TYR A 469 -18.76 -4.45 -2.67
C TYR A 469 -20.09 -4.94 -2.11
N LEU A 470 -21.03 -4.03 -1.79
CA LEU A 470 -22.37 -4.39 -1.33
C LEU A 470 -23.17 -5.15 -2.37
N SER A 471 -22.97 -4.87 -3.66
CA SER A 471 -23.64 -5.57 -4.75
C SER A 471 -23.19 -7.02 -4.92
N LEU A 472 -21.97 -7.35 -4.45
CA LEU A 472 -21.45 -8.73 -4.46
C LEU A 472 -22.07 -9.61 -3.36
N GLU A 473 -22.65 -9.01 -2.33
CA GLU A 473 -23.29 -9.72 -1.22
C GLU A 473 -24.80 -9.94 -1.44
N SER A 474 -25.39 -9.26 -2.40
CA SER A 474 -26.84 -9.34 -2.72
C SER A 474 -27.13 -10.42 -3.77
#